data_3f2b26fa4361b791575595c8c0da031f
#
_entry.id   3f2b26fa4361b791575595c8c0da031f
#
_cell.length_a   1.000
_cell.length_b   1.000
_cell.length_c   1.000
_cell.angle_alpha   90.00
_cell.angle_beta   90.00
_cell.angle_gamma   90.00
#
_symmetry.space_group_name_H-M   'P 1'
#
loop_
_entity.id
_entity.type
_entity.pdbx_description
1 polymer ?
#
loop_
_entity_poly.entity_id
_entity_poly.type
_entity_poly.pdbx_seq_one_letter_code
_entity_poly.pdbx_strand_id
1 'polypeptide(L)'
;MLENIFFVLVDGLSDLLREKTPLREAAKPNISSILSKSIVAKFWIFNERTWPKSGYASVSQYANFSILGYDIRRLYIRRGVVETIGSDLEYKNGWLAIRVDFGCVDNNLIVIDRRVGRNIYGIDKIVEDFNKIDFNVPFILKRTYGHRGVLIFKEKLSDEITNSDPLENNKRVNFVLPTSKKKKAKESAKIVQTLLEKFYFFAKKHEINKKRREMGLLEVNYLLTREAGNKLPRISNFFKRYRFRNGIVISENGVIKGSCKIAGFDSLTVEEMELENQFKFIFEKALELRKKYQIIYMHIKGADEAAHDKNCEKKKSIIEKIDEYIGYLLNNVNFENSALIITGDHITDCITGKHEYGFVPILIYSEKIRGTKAKNFSEIDAYKSKKEFRPKNLWSFLKKL
;
A
#
# COMPACT_ATOMS: atom_id res chain seq x y z
N MET A 1 -22.17 3.04 21.31
CA MET A 1 -21.22 3.51 20.24
C MET A 1 -19.84 3.03 20.67
N LEU A 2 -19.09 2.44 19.75
CA LEU A 2 -17.74 1.94 20.05
C LEU A 2 -16.78 3.09 20.42
N GLU A 3 -15.99 2.89 21.45
CA GLU A 3 -14.91 3.82 21.83
C GLU A 3 -13.74 3.72 20.86
N ASN A 4 -13.33 2.47 20.55
CA ASN A 4 -12.25 2.20 19.61
C ASN A 4 -12.62 1.13 18.57
N ILE A 5 -12.07 1.29 17.38
CA ILE A 5 -12.09 0.33 16.29
C ILE A 5 -10.65 0.09 15.86
N PHE A 6 -10.12 -1.10 16.13
CA PHE A 6 -8.82 -1.54 15.66
C PHE A 6 -9.02 -2.24 14.33
N PHE A 7 -8.62 -1.60 13.25
CA PHE A 7 -8.74 -2.12 11.89
C PHE A 7 -7.38 -2.61 11.41
N VAL A 8 -7.17 -3.93 11.48
CA VAL A 8 -5.93 -4.60 11.07
C VAL A 8 -6.07 -5.03 9.62
N LEU A 9 -5.42 -4.28 8.72
CA LEU A 9 -5.33 -4.59 7.30
C LEU A 9 -4.01 -5.27 7.01
N VAL A 10 -4.06 -6.54 6.64
CA VAL A 10 -2.88 -7.32 6.27
C VAL A 10 -2.75 -7.37 4.75
N ASP A 11 -1.68 -6.79 4.22
CA ASP A 11 -1.38 -6.74 2.78
C ASP A 11 -1.28 -8.16 2.21
N GLY A 12 -2.16 -8.50 1.26
CA GLY A 12 -2.18 -9.81 0.60
C GLY A 12 -2.50 -11.00 1.53
N LEU A 13 -3.32 -10.81 2.58
CA LEU A 13 -3.62 -11.85 3.58
C LEU A 13 -4.09 -13.17 2.98
N SER A 14 -5.03 -13.11 2.03
CA SER A 14 -5.72 -14.31 1.54
C SER A 14 -5.11 -14.89 0.28
N ASP A 15 -5.41 -16.15 0.05
CA ASP A 15 -5.13 -16.93 -1.15
C ASP A 15 -6.43 -17.27 -1.90
N LEU A 16 -6.32 -17.86 -3.08
CA LEU A 16 -7.46 -18.45 -3.76
C LEU A 16 -8.09 -19.56 -2.89
N LEU A 17 -9.41 -19.67 -2.98
CA LEU A 17 -10.17 -20.66 -2.20
C LEU A 17 -9.73 -22.09 -2.52
N ARG A 18 -9.08 -22.73 -1.54
CA ARG A 18 -8.64 -24.12 -1.59
C ARG A 18 -8.53 -24.72 -0.18
N GLU A 19 -8.35 -26.03 -0.09
CA GLU A 19 -8.28 -26.70 1.21
C GLU A 19 -7.06 -26.32 2.03
N LYS A 20 -5.92 -26.09 1.39
CA LYS A 20 -4.68 -25.71 2.06
C LYS A 20 -4.27 -24.30 1.61
N THR A 21 -4.35 -23.34 2.53
CA THR A 21 -3.87 -21.97 2.36
C THR A 21 -3.05 -21.57 3.57
N PRO A 22 -2.08 -20.66 3.44
CA PRO A 22 -1.32 -20.16 4.59
C PRO A 22 -2.21 -19.64 5.71
N LEU A 23 -3.29 -18.90 5.40
CA LEU A 23 -4.22 -18.39 6.40
C LEU A 23 -4.97 -19.52 7.13
N ARG A 24 -5.36 -20.58 6.44
CA ARG A 24 -6.06 -21.70 7.06
C ARG A 24 -5.14 -22.55 7.93
N GLU A 25 -3.91 -22.81 7.49
CA GLU A 25 -2.95 -23.69 8.16
C GLU A 25 -2.17 -23.03 9.28
N ALA A 26 -2.07 -21.70 9.28
CA ALA A 26 -1.41 -20.94 10.34
C ALA A 26 -2.01 -21.26 11.73
N ALA A 27 -1.14 -21.48 12.71
CA ALA A 27 -1.53 -21.58 14.12
C ALA A 27 -1.95 -20.20 14.63
N LYS A 28 -3.22 -20.05 14.99
CA LYS A 28 -3.84 -18.77 15.42
C LYS A 28 -4.60 -18.93 16.72
N PRO A 29 -3.93 -19.30 17.84
CA PRO A 29 -4.60 -19.56 19.11
C PRO A 29 -5.34 -18.33 19.64
N ASN A 30 -4.80 -17.11 19.47
CA ASN A 30 -5.43 -15.89 19.96
C ASN A 30 -6.69 -15.55 19.16
N ILE A 31 -6.63 -15.59 17.83
CA ILE A 31 -7.82 -15.43 16.98
C ILE A 31 -8.84 -16.54 17.25
N SER A 32 -8.39 -17.78 17.46
CA SER A 32 -9.27 -18.91 17.76
C SER A 32 -10.05 -18.71 19.06
N SER A 33 -9.45 -18.11 20.08
CA SER A 33 -10.10 -17.85 21.37
C SER A 33 -11.32 -16.92 21.28
N ILE A 34 -11.37 -16.05 20.29
CA ILE A 34 -12.46 -15.07 20.11
C ILE A 34 -13.49 -15.47 19.04
N LEU A 35 -13.30 -16.58 18.31
CA LEU A 35 -14.17 -16.97 17.19
C LEU A 35 -15.63 -17.10 17.56
N SER A 36 -15.95 -17.59 18.77
CA SER A 36 -17.33 -17.74 19.24
C SER A 36 -18.12 -16.43 19.29
N LYS A 37 -17.41 -15.31 19.50
CA LYS A 37 -17.95 -13.96 19.54
C LYS A 37 -17.55 -13.13 18.31
N SER A 38 -17.10 -13.80 17.23
CA SER A 38 -16.67 -13.13 16.00
C SER A 38 -17.57 -13.44 14.83
N ILE A 39 -17.74 -12.45 13.95
CA ILE A 39 -18.28 -12.67 12.62
C ILE A 39 -17.10 -12.97 11.70
N VAL A 40 -17.06 -14.17 11.13
CA VAL A 40 -16.20 -14.50 10.00
C VAL A 40 -17.06 -14.49 8.75
N ALA A 41 -16.68 -13.73 7.73
CA ALA A 41 -17.51 -13.47 6.56
C ALA A 41 -16.68 -13.20 5.29
N LYS A 42 -17.36 -13.24 4.14
CA LYS A 42 -16.79 -12.77 2.88
C LYS A 42 -16.78 -11.24 2.89
N PHE A 43 -15.65 -10.64 2.50
CA PHE A 43 -15.53 -9.21 2.28
C PHE A 43 -15.23 -8.93 0.81
N TRP A 44 -16.21 -8.37 0.11
CA TRP A 44 -16.13 -8.02 -1.29
C TRP A 44 -15.66 -6.58 -1.47
N ILE A 45 -14.35 -6.39 -1.52
CA ILE A 45 -13.72 -5.09 -1.72
C ILE A 45 -13.96 -4.59 -3.14
N PHE A 46 -13.90 -5.52 -4.10
CA PHE A 46 -14.16 -5.29 -5.52
C PHE A 46 -15.37 -6.09 -6.00
N ASN A 47 -15.87 -5.71 -7.15
CA ASN A 47 -16.70 -6.55 -8.01
C ASN A 47 -16.00 -6.68 -9.38
N GLU A 48 -16.52 -7.51 -10.28
CA GLU A 48 -15.93 -7.77 -11.59
C GLU A 48 -15.66 -6.49 -12.41
N ARG A 49 -16.51 -5.46 -12.25
CA ARG A 49 -16.38 -4.17 -12.95
C ARG A 49 -15.37 -3.22 -12.32
N THR A 50 -15.06 -3.43 -11.04
CA THR A 50 -14.16 -2.55 -10.28
C THR A 50 -12.78 -3.18 -10.05
N TRP A 51 -12.63 -4.48 -10.35
CA TRP A 51 -11.34 -5.14 -10.31
C TRP A 51 -10.37 -4.49 -11.32
N PRO A 52 -9.17 -4.09 -10.90
CA PRO A 52 -8.19 -3.49 -11.80
C PRO A 52 -7.74 -4.52 -12.85
N LYS A 53 -8.22 -4.38 -14.10
CA LYS A 53 -7.96 -5.34 -15.19
C LYS A 53 -6.57 -5.28 -15.78
N SER A 54 -5.81 -4.23 -15.51
CA SER A 54 -4.44 -4.07 -16.01
C SER A 54 -3.45 -4.29 -14.88
N GLY A 55 -2.41 -5.07 -15.11
CA GLY A 55 -1.28 -5.25 -14.19
C GLY A 55 -0.51 -3.96 -13.86
N TYR A 56 -0.95 -2.82 -14.35
CA TYR A 56 -0.39 -1.49 -14.16
C TYR A 56 -0.93 -0.77 -12.92
N ALA A 57 -2.16 -1.07 -12.52
CA ALA A 57 -2.76 -0.44 -11.36
C ALA A 57 -2.36 -1.21 -10.09
N SER A 58 -1.88 -0.50 -9.10
CA SER A 58 -1.68 -1.07 -7.77
C SER A 58 -3.01 -1.47 -7.17
N VAL A 59 -3.26 -2.76 -7.06
CA VAL A 59 -4.50 -3.29 -6.48
C VAL A 59 -4.74 -2.71 -5.10
N SER A 60 -3.72 -2.67 -4.24
CA SER A 60 -3.78 -2.13 -2.87
C SER A 60 -4.28 -0.67 -2.82
N GLN A 61 -3.89 0.17 -3.81
CA GLN A 61 -4.36 1.57 -3.87
C GLN A 61 -5.88 1.65 -4.05
N TYR A 62 -6.41 0.92 -5.03
CA TYR A 62 -7.84 0.89 -5.30
C TYR A 62 -8.60 0.16 -4.19
N ALA A 63 -8.01 -0.91 -3.65
CA ALA A 63 -8.55 -1.64 -2.52
C ALA A 63 -8.75 -0.72 -1.31
N ASN A 64 -7.75 0.08 -0.94
CA ASN A 64 -7.86 0.93 0.23
C ASN A 64 -8.93 2.03 0.07
N PHE A 65 -9.01 2.71 -1.08
CA PHE A 65 -10.13 3.64 -1.32
C PHE A 65 -11.48 2.92 -1.31
N SER A 66 -11.56 1.70 -1.84
CA SER A 66 -12.78 0.89 -1.79
C SER A 66 -13.13 0.50 -0.36
N ILE A 67 -12.17 0.01 0.45
CA ILE A 67 -12.33 -0.35 1.87
C ILE A 67 -12.85 0.85 2.67
N LEU A 68 -12.36 2.05 2.40
CA LEU A 68 -12.89 3.30 2.98
C LEU A 68 -14.27 3.69 2.44
N GLY A 69 -14.87 2.88 1.54
CA GLY A 69 -16.24 3.00 1.04
C GLY A 69 -16.43 4.00 -0.10
N TYR A 70 -15.37 4.37 -0.79
CA TYR A 70 -15.46 5.23 -1.98
C TYR A 70 -15.71 4.42 -3.26
N ASP A 71 -16.47 4.98 -4.20
CA ASP A 71 -16.67 4.38 -5.53
C ASP A 71 -15.47 4.71 -6.44
N ILE A 72 -14.51 3.79 -6.49
CA ILE A 72 -13.25 3.96 -7.22
C ILE A 72 -13.42 4.22 -8.74
N ARG A 73 -14.57 3.82 -9.34
CA ARG A 73 -14.85 4.09 -10.77
C ARG A 73 -15.05 5.57 -11.08
N ARG A 74 -15.42 6.35 -10.07
CA ARG A 74 -15.69 7.79 -10.17
C ARG A 74 -14.51 8.65 -9.73
N LEU A 75 -13.42 8.03 -9.33
CA LEU A 75 -12.28 8.73 -8.78
C LEU A 75 -11.13 8.78 -9.77
N TYR A 76 -10.60 9.99 -9.92
CA TYR A 76 -9.28 10.14 -10.50
C TYR A 76 -8.25 9.77 -9.45
N ILE A 77 -7.70 8.57 -9.55
CA ILE A 77 -6.68 8.07 -8.63
C ILE A 77 -5.40 7.86 -9.43
N ARG A 78 -4.34 8.58 -9.06
CA ARG A 78 -3.00 8.42 -9.63
C ARG A 78 -2.00 8.22 -8.50
N ARG A 79 -1.22 7.16 -8.61
CA ARG A 79 -0.34 6.71 -7.53
C ARG A 79 0.72 7.75 -7.16
N GLY A 80 1.27 8.48 -8.13
CA GLY A 80 2.22 9.56 -7.86
C GLY A 80 1.66 10.58 -6.87
N VAL A 81 0.41 11.01 -7.05
CA VAL A 81 -0.25 11.97 -6.14
C VAL A 81 -0.52 11.36 -4.76
N VAL A 82 -1.06 10.14 -4.73
CA VAL A 82 -1.41 9.47 -3.45
C VAL A 82 -0.16 9.18 -2.62
N GLU A 83 0.92 8.66 -3.24
CA GLU A 83 2.19 8.42 -2.55
C GLU A 83 2.88 9.70 -2.10
N THR A 84 2.74 10.80 -2.83
CA THR A 84 3.22 12.12 -2.41
C THR A 84 2.59 12.54 -1.09
N ILE A 85 1.27 12.45 -0.98
CA ILE A 85 0.55 12.74 0.28
C ILE A 85 0.93 11.75 1.39
N GLY A 86 1.09 10.47 1.04
CA GLY A 86 1.52 9.42 1.98
C GLY A 86 2.97 9.53 2.44
N SER A 87 3.77 10.38 1.79
CA SER A 87 5.15 10.66 2.16
C SER A 87 5.32 11.99 2.90
N ASP A 88 4.21 12.59 3.35
CA ASP A 88 4.15 13.88 4.06
C ASP A 88 4.76 15.04 3.28
N LEU A 89 4.75 14.94 1.95
CA LEU A 89 5.20 16.02 1.08
C LEU A 89 4.05 16.97 0.76
N GLU A 90 4.38 18.27 0.67
CA GLU A 90 3.46 19.26 0.17
C GLU A 90 3.05 18.92 -1.26
N TYR A 91 1.75 19.05 -1.55
CA TYR A 91 1.20 18.87 -2.88
C TYR A 91 0.12 19.89 -3.17
N LYS A 92 0.18 20.49 -4.36
CA LYS A 92 -0.85 21.42 -4.86
C LYS A 92 -1.43 20.90 -6.17
N ASN A 93 -2.76 20.99 -6.32
CA ASN A 93 -3.41 20.63 -7.58
C ASN A 93 -2.79 21.38 -8.77
N GLY A 94 -2.47 20.64 -9.79
CA GLY A 94 -1.75 21.12 -10.96
C GLY A 94 -0.27 20.75 -10.98
N TRP A 95 0.37 20.55 -9.80
CA TRP A 95 1.72 19.99 -9.77
C TRP A 95 1.71 18.56 -10.32
N LEU A 96 2.75 18.18 -11.04
CA LEU A 96 2.88 16.83 -11.56
C LEU A 96 3.62 15.96 -10.55
N ALA A 97 2.95 14.93 -10.04
CA ALA A 97 3.54 13.95 -9.16
C ALA A 97 3.56 12.57 -9.85
N ILE A 98 4.71 11.89 -9.79
CA ILE A 98 4.96 10.64 -10.49
C ILE A 98 5.52 9.63 -9.48
N ARG A 99 4.98 8.41 -9.45
CA ARG A 99 5.64 7.32 -8.75
C ARG A 99 6.90 6.93 -9.49
N VAL A 100 7.98 6.71 -8.75
CA VAL A 100 9.23 6.17 -9.29
C VAL A 100 9.63 4.89 -8.56
N ASP A 101 10.28 3.98 -9.27
CA ASP A 101 11.07 2.89 -8.69
C ASP A 101 12.54 3.14 -9.08
N PHE A 102 13.43 3.08 -8.09
CA PHE A 102 14.87 3.16 -8.33
C PHE A 102 15.32 1.84 -8.95
N GLY A 103 15.78 1.90 -10.19
CA GLY A 103 16.16 0.75 -10.99
C GLY A 103 17.63 0.76 -11.40
N CYS A 104 18.08 -0.40 -11.89
CA CYS A 104 19.36 -0.59 -12.54
C CYS A 104 19.16 -0.88 -14.03
N VAL A 105 19.83 -0.12 -14.89
CA VAL A 105 19.84 -0.33 -16.33
C VAL A 105 21.30 -0.47 -16.85
N ASP A 106 21.46 -1.16 -17.98
CA ASP A 106 22.73 -1.25 -18.70
C ASP A 106 22.98 0.00 -19.58
N ASN A 107 24.06 -0.01 -20.35
CA ASN A 107 24.42 1.08 -21.27
C ASN A 107 23.44 1.25 -22.45
N ASN A 108 22.65 0.23 -22.76
CA ASN A 108 21.63 0.26 -23.82
C ASN A 108 20.24 0.62 -23.24
N LEU A 109 20.18 1.01 -21.96
CA LEU A 109 18.96 1.29 -21.20
C LEU A 109 18.04 0.06 -21.10
N ILE A 110 18.61 -1.14 -21.08
CA ILE A 110 17.90 -2.38 -20.75
C ILE A 110 17.85 -2.51 -19.23
N VAL A 111 16.67 -2.74 -18.68
CA VAL A 111 16.47 -2.91 -17.23
C VAL A 111 17.10 -4.22 -16.77
N ILE A 112 18.15 -4.12 -15.98
CA ILE A 112 18.79 -5.26 -15.30
C ILE A 112 17.92 -5.70 -14.13
N ASP A 113 17.55 -4.73 -13.28
CA ASP A 113 16.66 -4.98 -12.14
C ASP A 113 15.84 -3.73 -11.82
N ARG A 114 14.53 -3.92 -11.75
CA ARG A 114 13.56 -2.84 -11.45
C ARG A 114 13.55 -2.42 -9.98
N ARG A 115 14.24 -3.13 -9.11
CA ARG A 115 14.21 -2.97 -7.64
C ARG A 115 15.61 -2.88 -7.02
N VAL A 116 16.65 -2.75 -7.85
CA VAL A 116 18.07 -2.68 -7.47
C VAL A 116 18.49 -3.80 -6.47
N GLY A 117 18.00 -5.04 -6.72
CA GLY A 117 18.22 -6.18 -5.82
C GLY A 117 17.53 -6.02 -4.46
N ARG A 118 16.55 -5.14 -4.31
CA ARG A 118 15.92 -4.74 -3.04
C ARG A 118 16.91 -4.17 -2.00
N ASN A 119 18.10 -3.78 -2.42
CA ASN A 119 19.12 -3.19 -1.56
C ASN A 119 19.07 -1.66 -1.62
N ILE A 120 18.87 -1.03 -0.46
CA ILE A 120 18.64 0.42 -0.33
C ILE A 120 19.90 1.23 -0.02
N TYR A 121 21.08 0.58 0.11
CA TYR A 121 22.32 1.24 0.47
C TYR A 121 22.58 2.48 -0.40
N GLY A 122 22.67 3.64 0.24
CA GLY A 122 23.06 4.90 -0.37
C GLY A 122 22.02 5.54 -1.30
N ILE A 123 20.80 4.98 -1.49
CA ILE A 123 19.76 5.61 -2.35
C ILE A 123 19.43 7.01 -1.85
N ASP A 124 19.24 7.18 -0.54
CA ASP A 124 18.89 8.48 0.04
C ASP A 124 19.96 9.54 -0.23
N LYS A 125 21.25 9.15 -0.22
CA LYS A 125 22.36 10.06 -0.54
C LYS A 125 22.34 10.47 -2.02
N ILE A 126 22.10 9.52 -2.95
CA ILE A 126 21.94 9.83 -4.37
C ILE A 126 20.78 10.82 -4.57
N VAL A 127 19.65 10.58 -3.89
CA VAL A 127 18.45 11.43 -3.96
C VAL A 127 18.72 12.82 -3.40
N GLU A 128 19.37 12.92 -2.23
CA GLU A 128 19.75 14.20 -1.62
C GLU A 128 20.62 15.04 -2.57
N ASP A 129 21.65 14.43 -3.16
CA ASP A 129 22.57 15.13 -4.03
C ASP A 129 21.94 15.46 -5.40
N PHE A 130 21.06 14.59 -5.93
CA PHE A 130 20.33 14.89 -7.15
C PHE A 130 19.33 16.04 -6.98
N ASN A 131 18.73 16.20 -5.83
CA ASN A 131 17.84 17.35 -5.56
C ASN A 131 18.57 18.71 -5.55
N LYS A 132 19.91 18.72 -5.50
CA LYS A 132 20.73 19.94 -5.54
C LYS A 132 21.09 20.38 -6.96
N ILE A 133 20.82 19.56 -7.98
CA ILE A 133 21.15 19.94 -9.36
C ILE A 133 20.30 21.10 -9.84
N ASP A 134 20.88 21.93 -10.70
CA ASP A 134 20.12 22.96 -11.41
C ASP A 134 19.25 22.33 -12.50
N PHE A 135 17.94 22.61 -12.42
CA PHE A 135 16.96 22.18 -13.39
C PHE A 135 15.90 23.27 -13.59
N ASN A 136 15.55 23.54 -14.83
CA ASN A 136 14.68 24.67 -15.21
C ASN A 136 13.28 24.65 -14.58
N VAL A 137 12.84 23.49 -14.07
CA VAL A 137 11.55 23.31 -13.39
C VAL A 137 11.82 22.83 -11.97
N PRO A 138 11.36 23.54 -10.94
CA PRO A 138 11.53 23.09 -9.56
C PRO A 138 10.94 21.71 -9.34
N PHE A 139 11.74 20.80 -8.78
CA PHE A 139 11.32 19.45 -8.52
C PHE A 139 11.75 18.96 -7.11
N ILE A 140 11.15 17.88 -6.65
CA ILE A 140 11.57 17.11 -5.49
C ILE A 140 11.54 15.65 -5.90
N LEU A 141 12.65 14.96 -5.70
CA LEU A 141 12.73 13.49 -5.70
C LEU A 141 12.84 13.04 -4.24
N LYS A 142 12.01 12.09 -3.81
CA LYS A 142 12.07 11.51 -2.45
C LYS A 142 11.94 10.00 -2.53
N ARG A 143 12.84 9.27 -1.88
CA ARG A 143 12.64 7.85 -1.60
C ARG A 143 11.56 7.72 -0.52
N THR A 144 10.66 6.75 -0.68
CA THR A 144 9.53 6.55 0.23
C THR A 144 9.68 5.30 1.10
N TYR A 145 9.84 4.14 0.47
CA TYR A 145 10.03 2.86 1.13
C TYR A 145 10.73 1.87 0.17
N GLY A 146 11.78 1.20 0.64
CA GLY A 146 12.57 0.29 -0.18
C GLY A 146 13.16 1.01 -1.41
N HIS A 147 12.98 0.41 -2.56
CA HIS A 147 13.38 0.98 -3.87
C HIS A 147 12.36 1.96 -4.46
N ARG A 148 11.32 2.34 -3.72
CA ARG A 148 10.22 3.19 -4.21
C ARG A 148 10.47 4.64 -3.87
N GLY A 149 9.90 5.53 -4.70
CA GLY A 149 9.97 6.96 -4.47
C GLY A 149 8.87 7.71 -5.21
N VAL A 150 8.89 9.03 -5.02
CA VAL A 150 8.04 9.99 -5.72
C VAL A 150 8.89 11.10 -6.32
N LEU A 151 8.54 11.50 -7.53
CA LEU A 151 9.08 12.65 -8.23
C LEU A 151 7.97 13.68 -8.39
N ILE A 152 8.19 14.90 -7.90
CA ILE A 152 7.21 15.99 -7.93
C ILE A 152 7.83 17.15 -8.69
N PHE A 153 7.13 17.65 -9.69
CA PHE A 153 7.43 18.94 -10.30
C PHE A 153 6.50 19.99 -9.69
N LYS A 154 7.08 21.00 -9.05
CA LYS A 154 6.34 22.09 -8.39
C LYS A 154 5.79 23.10 -9.39
N GLU A 155 5.30 22.63 -10.52
CA GLU A 155 4.73 23.42 -11.58
C GLU A 155 3.51 22.75 -12.20
N LYS A 156 2.63 23.58 -12.79
CA LYS A 156 1.43 23.07 -13.45
C LYS A 156 1.80 22.36 -14.74
N LEU A 157 1.95 21.03 -14.67
CA LEU A 157 2.25 20.16 -15.80
C LEU A 157 1.08 19.21 -16.10
N SER A 158 1.10 18.61 -17.31
CA SER A 158 0.13 17.62 -17.73
C SER A 158 0.56 16.22 -17.27
N ASP A 159 -0.40 15.42 -16.82
CA ASP A 159 -0.25 14.00 -16.53
C ASP A 159 -0.57 13.09 -17.74
N GLU A 160 -0.87 13.69 -18.90
CA GLU A 160 -1.08 12.96 -20.15
C GLU A 160 0.27 12.57 -20.78
N ILE A 161 1.04 11.74 -20.07
CA ILE A 161 2.35 11.23 -20.46
C ILE A 161 2.43 9.72 -20.24
N THR A 162 3.30 9.05 -20.99
CA THR A 162 3.56 7.61 -20.82
C THR A 162 4.47 7.33 -19.61
N ASN A 163 4.53 6.08 -19.20
CA ASN A 163 5.45 5.58 -18.17
C ASN A 163 6.80 5.25 -18.79
N SER A 164 7.91 5.47 -18.07
CA SER A 164 9.24 4.98 -18.50
C SER A 164 9.47 3.52 -18.09
N ASP A 165 8.79 3.02 -17.07
CA ASP A 165 8.91 1.66 -16.58
C ASP A 165 8.29 0.65 -17.57
N PRO A 166 9.08 -0.30 -18.14
CA PRO A 166 8.56 -1.36 -19.02
C PRO A 166 7.82 -2.48 -18.27
N LEU A 167 7.83 -2.45 -16.91
CA LEU A 167 7.23 -3.42 -15.98
C LEU A 167 7.91 -4.79 -15.92
N GLU A 168 8.92 -5.01 -16.72
CA GLU A 168 9.67 -6.26 -16.81
C GLU A 168 11.17 -5.98 -16.79
N ASN A 169 11.95 -6.90 -16.18
CA ASN A 169 13.40 -6.93 -16.39
C ASN A 169 13.72 -7.40 -17.82
N ASN A 170 14.90 -7.14 -18.29
CA ASN A 170 15.38 -7.47 -19.64
C ASN A 170 14.60 -6.78 -20.78
N LYS A 171 13.87 -5.72 -20.47
CA LYS A 171 13.24 -4.83 -21.45
C LYS A 171 13.90 -3.46 -21.43
N ARG A 172 13.93 -2.81 -22.59
CA ARG A 172 14.38 -1.43 -22.67
C ARG A 172 13.39 -0.50 -21.95
N VAL A 173 13.89 0.50 -21.24
CA VAL A 173 13.04 1.56 -20.70
C VAL A 173 12.26 2.27 -21.80
N ASN A 174 11.04 2.65 -21.53
CA ASN A 174 10.25 3.41 -22.48
C ASN A 174 10.64 4.90 -22.42
N PHE A 175 10.62 5.57 -23.56
CA PHE A 175 10.67 7.03 -23.57
C PHE A 175 9.35 7.61 -23.02
N VAL A 176 9.45 8.68 -22.25
CA VAL A 176 8.27 9.41 -21.81
C VAL A 176 7.75 10.25 -22.97
N LEU A 177 6.60 9.88 -23.49
CA LEU A 177 5.92 10.50 -24.62
C LEU A 177 4.57 11.10 -24.20
N PRO A 178 4.07 12.14 -24.89
CA PRO A 178 2.73 12.65 -24.63
C PRO A 178 1.68 11.65 -25.10
N THR A 179 0.63 11.44 -24.30
CA THR A 179 -0.52 10.59 -24.65
C THR A 179 -1.64 11.38 -25.34
N SER A 180 -1.46 12.69 -25.52
CA SER A 180 -2.37 13.57 -26.26
C SER A 180 -1.64 14.60 -27.14
N LYS A 181 -2.35 15.18 -28.09
CA LYS A 181 -1.82 16.20 -29.00
C LYS A 181 -1.65 17.60 -28.34
N LYS A 182 -2.10 17.77 -27.10
CA LYS A 182 -2.04 19.03 -26.38
C LYS A 182 -0.60 19.50 -26.20
N LYS A 183 -0.36 20.80 -26.44
CA LYS A 183 0.96 21.43 -26.28
C LYS A 183 1.55 21.13 -24.90
N LYS A 184 0.74 21.28 -23.86
CA LYS A 184 1.15 21.04 -22.47
C LYS A 184 1.57 19.59 -22.18
N ALA A 185 0.93 18.59 -22.82
CA ALA A 185 1.35 17.19 -22.69
C ALA A 185 2.72 16.96 -23.32
N LYS A 186 2.99 17.56 -24.49
CA LYS A 186 4.29 17.50 -25.16
C LYS A 186 5.39 18.15 -24.33
N GLU A 187 5.14 19.34 -23.78
CA GLU A 187 6.07 20.04 -22.89
C GLU A 187 6.37 19.22 -21.63
N SER A 188 5.33 18.69 -20.99
CA SER A 188 5.47 17.86 -19.77
C SER A 188 6.26 16.58 -20.03
N ALA A 189 5.98 15.88 -21.12
CA ALA A 189 6.73 14.69 -21.51
C ALA A 189 8.21 15.00 -21.72
N LYS A 190 8.54 16.10 -22.42
CA LYS A 190 9.93 16.55 -22.63
C LYS A 190 10.63 16.86 -21.32
N ILE A 191 9.98 17.61 -20.40
CA ILE A 191 10.53 17.95 -19.08
C ILE A 191 10.86 16.68 -18.28
N VAL A 192 9.92 15.75 -18.19
CA VAL A 192 10.12 14.50 -17.45
C VAL A 192 11.24 13.69 -18.08
N GLN A 193 11.23 13.48 -19.42
CA GLN A 193 12.27 12.73 -20.11
C GLN A 193 13.66 13.32 -19.89
N THR A 194 13.80 14.65 -19.99
CA THR A 194 15.07 15.34 -19.76
C THR A 194 15.57 15.13 -18.32
N LEU A 195 14.67 15.13 -17.30
CA LEU A 195 15.09 14.87 -15.92
C LEU A 195 15.57 13.43 -15.73
N LEU A 196 14.90 12.45 -16.36
CA LEU A 196 15.32 11.04 -16.30
C LEU A 196 16.71 10.83 -16.91
N GLU A 197 16.99 11.47 -18.04
CA GLU A 197 18.31 11.45 -18.68
C GLU A 197 19.37 12.10 -17.80
N LYS A 198 19.07 13.27 -17.20
CA LYS A 198 19.97 13.90 -16.24
C LYS A 198 20.25 13.01 -15.03
N PHE A 199 19.21 12.33 -14.48
CA PHE A 199 19.40 11.39 -13.38
C PHE A 199 20.34 10.24 -13.77
N TYR A 200 20.14 9.64 -14.96
CA TYR A 200 20.99 8.56 -15.46
C TYR A 200 22.47 8.96 -15.51
N PHE A 201 22.80 10.07 -16.14
CA PHE A 201 24.18 10.54 -16.24
C PHE A 201 24.79 10.97 -14.91
N PHE A 202 23.99 11.58 -14.04
CA PHE A 202 24.38 11.95 -12.69
C PHE A 202 24.69 10.71 -11.84
N ALA A 203 23.74 9.78 -11.81
CA ALA A 203 23.83 8.59 -10.96
C ALA A 203 24.99 7.66 -11.38
N LYS A 204 25.26 7.50 -12.69
CA LYS A 204 26.39 6.69 -13.17
C LYS A 204 27.76 7.17 -12.63
N LYS A 205 27.93 8.46 -12.41
CA LYS A 205 29.18 9.06 -11.90
C LYS A 205 29.20 9.21 -10.41
N HIS A 206 28.08 8.93 -9.72
CA HIS A 206 27.95 9.17 -8.30
C HIS A 206 28.79 8.19 -7.45
N GLU A 207 29.48 8.71 -6.42
CA GLU A 207 30.37 7.94 -5.53
C GLU A 207 29.67 6.74 -4.87
N ILE A 208 28.38 6.87 -4.54
CA ILE A 208 27.60 5.77 -3.99
C ILE A 208 27.53 4.58 -4.99
N ASN A 209 27.34 4.84 -6.28
CA ASN A 209 27.32 3.76 -7.27
C ASN A 209 28.68 3.13 -7.50
N LYS A 210 29.77 3.88 -7.32
CA LYS A 210 31.13 3.31 -7.26
C LYS A 210 31.26 2.35 -6.09
N LYS A 211 30.87 2.76 -4.87
CA LYS A 211 30.86 1.90 -3.68
C LYS A 211 29.95 0.68 -3.86
N ARG A 212 28.77 0.85 -4.46
CA ARG A 212 27.85 -0.29 -4.72
C ARG A 212 28.52 -1.32 -5.63
N ARG A 213 29.22 -0.91 -6.70
CA ARG A 213 29.97 -1.85 -7.55
C ARG A 213 31.07 -2.58 -6.78
N GLU A 214 31.83 -1.87 -5.96
CA GLU A 214 32.87 -2.46 -5.09
C GLU A 214 32.30 -3.51 -4.12
N MET A 215 31.05 -3.31 -3.67
CA MET A 215 30.31 -4.25 -2.80
C MET A 215 29.57 -5.35 -3.57
N GLY A 216 29.69 -5.43 -4.89
CA GLY A 216 28.93 -6.38 -5.72
C GLY A 216 27.41 -6.08 -5.80
N LEU A 217 27.00 -4.85 -5.45
CA LEU A 217 25.58 -4.44 -5.52
C LEU A 217 25.25 -3.80 -6.86
N LEU A 218 24.01 -3.93 -7.28
CA LEU A 218 23.49 -3.28 -8.48
C LEU A 218 23.50 -1.76 -8.32
N GLU A 219 23.85 -1.03 -9.38
CA GLU A 219 23.79 0.43 -9.40
C GLU A 219 22.34 0.94 -9.30
N VAL A 220 22.18 2.08 -8.64
CA VAL A 220 20.92 2.86 -8.65
C VAL A 220 21.09 3.95 -9.72
N ASN A 221 20.80 3.62 -10.98
CA ASN A 221 21.17 4.50 -12.09
C ASN A 221 20.00 4.94 -12.98
N TYR A 222 18.76 4.51 -12.69
CA TYR A 222 17.59 4.94 -13.44
C TYR A 222 16.35 5.12 -12.58
N LEU A 223 15.49 6.08 -12.96
CA LEU A 223 14.17 6.29 -12.36
C LEU A 223 13.10 5.70 -13.28
N LEU A 224 12.53 4.59 -12.86
CA LEU A 224 11.43 3.93 -13.57
C LEU A 224 10.10 4.58 -13.15
N THR A 225 9.53 5.41 -14.02
CA THR A 225 8.36 6.25 -13.70
C THR A 225 7.04 5.59 -14.07
N ARG A 226 6.04 5.78 -13.21
CA ARG A 226 4.67 5.28 -13.42
C ARG A 226 3.61 6.20 -12.83
N GLU A 227 2.38 6.09 -13.36
CA GLU A 227 1.16 6.66 -12.80
C GLU A 227 1.30 8.15 -12.42
N ALA A 228 1.74 8.93 -13.40
CA ALA A 228 1.77 10.38 -13.29
C ALA A 228 0.36 10.95 -13.03
N GLY A 229 0.28 11.93 -12.13
CA GLY A 229 -0.97 12.59 -11.78
C GLY A 229 -0.76 14.05 -11.39
N ASN A 230 -1.79 14.86 -11.60
CA ASN A 230 -1.74 16.30 -11.32
C ASN A 230 -2.97 16.83 -10.54
N LYS A 231 -3.77 15.93 -9.95
CA LYS A 231 -4.95 16.30 -9.16
C LYS A 231 -5.13 15.34 -7.99
N LEU A 232 -5.58 15.86 -6.87
CA LEU A 232 -6.07 15.06 -5.76
C LEU A 232 -7.42 14.39 -6.13
N PRO A 233 -7.67 13.15 -5.70
CA PRO A 233 -8.99 12.55 -5.78
C PRO A 233 -10.02 13.41 -5.04
N ARG A 234 -11.15 13.71 -5.68
CA ARG A 234 -12.24 14.44 -5.04
C ARG A 234 -13.12 13.47 -4.26
N ILE A 235 -12.90 13.38 -2.97
CA ILE A 235 -13.67 12.54 -2.07
C ILE A 235 -14.20 13.35 -0.88
N SER A 236 -15.32 12.89 -0.30
CA SER A 236 -15.81 13.43 0.96
C SER A 236 -14.95 12.94 2.12
N ASN A 237 -14.81 13.75 3.16
CA ASN A 237 -14.13 13.30 4.37
C ASN A 237 -14.84 12.08 4.97
N PHE A 238 -14.07 11.05 5.30
CA PHE A 238 -14.56 9.77 5.81
C PHE A 238 -15.36 9.92 7.11
N PHE A 239 -14.86 10.70 8.04
CA PHE A 239 -15.48 10.88 9.36
C PHE A 239 -16.82 11.61 9.29
N LYS A 240 -16.92 12.61 8.40
CA LYS A 240 -18.21 13.28 8.12
C LYS A 240 -19.20 12.32 7.48
N ARG A 241 -18.73 11.47 6.55
CA ARG A 241 -19.57 10.52 5.81
C ARG A 241 -20.16 9.44 6.69
N TYR A 242 -19.35 8.85 7.57
CA TYR A 242 -19.77 7.74 8.43
C TYR A 242 -20.09 8.14 9.86
N ARG A 243 -19.93 9.44 10.19
CA ARG A 243 -20.18 10.00 11.52
C ARG A 243 -19.34 9.37 12.63
N PHE A 244 -18.10 9.01 12.33
CA PHE A 244 -17.09 8.68 13.32
C PHE A 244 -16.40 9.97 13.82
N ARG A 245 -15.81 9.92 15.01
CA ARG A 245 -15.17 11.08 15.63
C ARG A 245 -13.87 11.47 14.91
N ASN A 246 -12.94 10.55 14.79
CA ASN A 246 -11.61 10.72 14.19
C ASN A 246 -10.93 9.37 13.98
N GLY A 247 -9.75 9.35 13.37
CA GLY A 247 -8.95 8.16 13.23
C GLY A 247 -7.53 8.46 12.77
N ILE A 248 -6.67 7.48 12.97
CA ILE A 248 -5.28 7.51 12.57
C ILE A 248 -4.93 6.27 11.77
N VAL A 249 -4.09 6.43 10.74
CA VAL A 249 -3.45 5.30 10.04
C VAL A 249 -2.03 5.13 10.54
N ILE A 250 -1.66 3.92 10.90
CA ILE A 250 -0.29 3.50 11.23
C ILE A 250 0.19 2.65 10.06
N SER A 251 1.09 3.19 9.27
CA SER A 251 1.55 2.58 8.01
C SER A 251 2.89 3.17 7.58
N GLU A 252 3.62 2.44 6.76
CA GLU A 252 4.77 2.99 6.04
C GLU A 252 4.38 4.12 5.08
N ASN A 253 5.36 4.86 4.59
CA ASN A 253 5.16 5.83 3.52
C ASN A 253 4.66 5.14 2.24
N GLY A 254 3.58 5.63 1.65
CA GLY A 254 3.04 5.04 0.43
C GLY A 254 1.54 5.23 0.26
N VAL A 255 0.93 4.32 -0.52
CA VAL A 255 -0.46 4.48 -0.97
C VAL A 255 -1.48 4.33 0.15
N ILE A 256 -1.25 3.47 1.13
CA ILE A 256 -2.20 3.24 2.23
C ILE A 256 -2.28 4.49 3.09
N LYS A 257 -1.13 4.99 3.56
CA LYS A 257 -1.04 6.24 4.30
C LYS A 257 -1.64 7.40 3.52
N GLY A 258 -1.29 7.53 2.22
CA GLY A 258 -1.77 8.61 1.37
C GLY A 258 -3.29 8.61 1.16
N SER A 259 -3.88 7.45 0.88
CA SER A 259 -5.33 7.33 0.70
C SER A 259 -6.11 7.60 2.00
N CYS A 260 -5.61 7.14 3.14
CA CYS A 260 -6.19 7.45 4.45
C CYS A 260 -6.10 8.96 4.76
N LYS A 261 -4.95 9.59 4.53
CA LYS A 261 -4.79 11.06 4.71
C LYS A 261 -5.74 11.85 3.81
N ILE A 262 -5.89 11.47 2.54
CA ILE A 262 -6.84 12.10 1.62
C ILE A 262 -8.29 11.91 2.11
N ALA A 263 -8.59 10.80 2.76
CA ALA A 263 -9.89 10.52 3.38
C ALA A 263 -10.12 11.28 4.70
N GLY A 264 -9.09 11.90 5.29
CA GLY A 264 -9.17 12.72 6.49
C GLY A 264 -8.65 12.06 7.76
N PHE A 265 -7.93 10.95 7.67
CA PHE A 265 -7.22 10.34 8.80
C PHE A 265 -5.94 11.12 9.12
N ASP A 266 -5.60 11.19 10.40
CA ASP A 266 -4.23 11.49 10.83
C ASP A 266 -3.33 10.30 10.47
N SER A 267 -2.01 10.46 10.55
CA SER A 267 -1.08 9.38 10.18
C SER A 267 0.14 9.31 11.08
N LEU A 268 0.59 8.09 11.34
CA LEU A 268 1.88 7.76 11.96
C LEU A 268 2.68 6.89 10.99
N THR A 269 3.90 7.30 10.68
CA THR A 269 4.78 6.55 9.79
C THR A 269 5.44 5.40 10.53
N VAL A 270 5.42 4.22 9.91
CA VAL A 270 6.25 3.08 10.28
C VAL A 270 7.53 3.16 9.47
N GLU A 271 8.65 3.37 10.14
CA GLU A 271 9.96 3.46 9.50
C GLU A 271 10.43 2.08 8.99
N GLU A 272 11.41 2.09 8.08
CA GLU A 272 12.02 0.86 7.60
C GLU A 272 12.84 0.18 8.70
N MET A 273 12.40 -1.00 9.10
CA MET A 273 13.04 -1.86 10.07
C MET A 273 12.68 -3.33 9.80
N GLU A 274 13.25 -4.25 10.52
CA GLU A 274 12.90 -5.67 10.50
C GLU A 274 11.40 -5.88 10.72
N LEU A 275 10.79 -6.84 10.02
CA LEU A 275 9.35 -7.03 10.00
C LEU A 275 8.74 -7.23 11.39
N GLU A 276 9.42 -7.95 12.27
CA GLU A 276 8.98 -8.18 13.65
C GLU A 276 8.96 -6.88 14.46
N ASN A 277 9.97 -6.04 14.31
CA ASN A 277 10.02 -4.73 14.95
C ASN A 277 8.94 -3.80 14.42
N GLN A 278 8.58 -3.90 13.11
CA GLN A 278 7.43 -3.17 12.55
C GLN A 278 6.12 -3.60 13.24
N PHE A 279 5.89 -4.90 13.40
CA PHE A 279 4.69 -5.39 14.08
C PHE A 279 4.61 -4.87 15.50
N LYS A 280 5.69 -5.04 16.27
CA LYS A 280 5.79 -4.52 17.63
C LYS A 280 5.43 -3.03 17.69
N PHE A 281 6.09 -2.22 16.88
CA PHE A 281 5.84 -0.77 16.82
C PHE A 281 4.37 -0.46 16.50
N ILE A 282 3.78 -1.11 15.49
CA ILE A 282 2.39 -0.85 15.06
C ILE A 282 1.41 -1.15 16.20
N PHE A 283 1.56 -2.29 16.86
CA PHE A 283 0.62 -2.72 17.90
C PHE A 283 0.78 -1.93 19.21
N GLU A 284 2.02 -1.63 19.63
CA GLU A 284 2.29 -0.75 20.79
C GLU A 284 1.72 0.65 20.55
N LYS A 285 1.96 1.24 19.36
CA LYS A 285 1.41 2.55 19.00
C LYS A 285 -0.10 2.54 18.87
N ALA A 286 -0.70 1.45 18.40
CA ALA A 286 -2.16 1.32 18.38
C ALA A 286 -2.76 1.40 19.79
N LEU A 287 -2.16 0.74 20.78
CA LEU A 287 -2.59 0.83 22.18
C LEU A 287 -2.41 2.22 22.79
N GLU A 288 -1.31 2.89 22.46
CA GLU A 288 -1.08 4.27 22.93
C GLU A 288 -2.13 5.24 22.34
N LEU A 289 -2.34 5.17 21.04
CA LEU A 289 -3.15 6.10 20.26
C LEU A 289 -4.66 5.91 20.44
N ARG A 290 -5.12 4.75 20.98
CA ARG A 290 -6.55 4.51 21.26
C ARG A 290 -7.16 5.53 22.22
N LYS A 291 -6.36 6.15 23.08
CA LYS A 291 -6.82 7.21 24.00
C LYS A 291 -7.27 8.47 23.23
N LYS A 292 -6.73 8.71 22.05
CA LYS A 292 -6.99 9.91 21.24
C LYS A 292 -7.92 9.64 20.05
N TYR A 293 -7.82 8.47 19.44
CA TYR A 293 -8.50 8.15 18.19
C TYR A 293 -9.56 7.07 18.35
N GLN A 294 -10.69 7.26 17.68
CA GLN A 294 -11.75 6.25 17.63
C GLN A 294 -11.40 5.12 16.66
N ILE A 295 -10.81 5.43 15.50
CA ILE A 295 -10.38 4.41 14.52
C ILE A 295 -8.85 4.38 14.47
N ILE A 296 -8.28 3.22 14.74
CA ILE A 296 -6.86 2.92 14.58
C ILE A 296 -6.74 1.97 13.38
N TYR A 297 -6.33 2.52 12.25
CA TYR A 297 -6.16 1.78 11.00
C TYR A 297 -4.71 1.33 10.87
N MET A 298 -4.47 0.03 11.04
CA MET A 298 -3.15 -0.59 11.12
C MET A 298 -2.86 -1.34 9.83
N HIS A 299 -1.81 -0.97 9.12
CA HIS A 299 -1.39 -1.65 7.89
C HIS A 299 -0.19 -2.55 8.16
N ILE A 300 -0.35 -3.84 7.92
CA ILE A 300 0.63 -4.88 8.19
C ILE A 300 1.14 -5.45 6.86
N LYS A 301 2.45 -5.42 6.65
CA LYS A 301 3.13 -5.97 5.48
C LYS A 301 3.69 -7.36 5.69
N GLY A 302 4.31 -7.87 4.64
CA GLY A 302 5.08 -9.11 4.62
C GLY A 302 4.36 -10.27 3.96
N ALA A 303 3.05 -10.44 4.16
CA ALA A 303 2.30 -11.57 3.58
C ALA A 303 2.21 -11.48 2.05
N ASP A 304 1.98 -10.28 1.50
CA ASP A 304 1.97 -10.02 0.06
C ASP A 304 3.34 -10.29 -0.59
N GLU A 305 4.42 -9.81 0.05
CA GLU A 305 5.78 -10.03 -0.46
C GLU A 305 6.16 -11.51 -0.45
N ALA A 306 5.82 -12.23 0.63
CA ALA A 306 6.05 -13.68 0.71
C ALA A 306 5.25 -14.45 -0.36
N ALA A 307 4.01 -14.03 -0.64
CA ALA A 307 3.21 -14.63 -1.70
C ALA A 307 3.78 -14.35 -3.10
N HIS A 308 4.22 -13.14 -3.40
CA HIS A 308 4.90 -12.80 -4.65
C HIS A 308 6.19 -13.58 -4.86
N ASP A 309 6.91 -13.89 -3.79
CA ASP A 309 8.10 -14.74 -3.79
C ASP A 309 7.74 -16.25 -3.85
N LYS A 310 6.45 -16.60 -3.93
CA LYS A 310 5.90 -17.97 -3.91
C LYS A 310 6.33 -18.77 -2.68
N ASN A 311 6.50 -18.10 -1.56
CA ASN A 311 6.91 -18.70 -0.29
C ASN A 311 5.72 -18.78 0.68
N CYS A 312 4.91 -19.83 0.51
CA CYS A 312 3.70 -20.06 1.32
C CYS A 312 4.02 -20.28 2.81
N GLU A 313 5.14 -20.95 3.13
CA GLU A 313 5.56 -21.18 4.52
C GLU A 313 5.95 -19.85 5.21
N LYS A 314 6.66 -18.97 4.51
CA LYS A 314 6.95 -17.63 5.03
C LYS A 314 5.68 -16.82 5.24
N LYS A 315 4.72 -16.87 4.29
CA LYS A 315 3.42 -16.21 4.44
C LYS A 315 2.68 -16.73 5.67
N LYS A 316 2.68 -18.04 5.89
CA LYS A 316 2.08 -18.70 7.06
C LYS A 316 2.73 -18.21 8.36
N SER A 317 4.06 -18.24 8.45
CA SER A 317 4.78 -17.77 9.67
C SER A 317 4.51 -16.29 9.99
N ILE A 318 4.34 -15.44 8.97
CA ILE A 318 3.94 -14.04 9.15
C ILE A 318 2.54 -13.94 9.76
N ILE A 319 1.59 -14.75 9.31
CA ILE A 319 0.22 -14.78 9.85
C ILE A 319 0.23 -15.26 11.30
N GLU A 320 1.02 -16.28 11.63
CA GLU A 320 1.21 -16.76 13.00
C GLU A 320 1.79 -15.67 13.91
N LYS A 321 2.76 -14.91 13.41
CA LYS A 321 3.32 -13.78 14.15
C LYS A 321 2.30 -12.65 14.36
N ILE A 322 1.46 -12.38 13.38
CA ILE A 322 0.35 -11.42 13.53
C ILE A 322 -0.61 -11.89 14.64
N ASP A 323 -0.92 -13.19 14.73
CA ASP A 323 -1.77 -13.73 15.79
C ASP A 323 -1.21 -13.49 17.19
N GLU A 324 0.12 -13.59 17.38
CA GLU A 324 0.76 -13.25 18.66
C GLU A 324 0.46 -11.79 19.07
N TYR A 325 0.60 -10.85 18.13
CA TYR A 325 0.31 -9.44 18.38
C TYR A 325 -1.20 -9.14 18.51
N ILE A 326 -2.06 -9.92 17.88
CA ILE A 326 -3.50 -9.87 18.17
C ILE A 326 -3.75 -10.28 19.63
N GLY A 327 -3.09 -11.32 20.14
CA GLY A 327 -3.13 -11.67 21.56
C GLY A 327 -2.71 -10.52 22.47
N TYR A 328 -1.69 -9.77 22.08
CA TYR A 328 -1.29 -8.56 22.82
C TYR A 328 -2.40 -7.49 22.87
N LEU A 329 -3.13 -7.26 21.76
CA LEU A 329 -4.30 -6.38 21.78
C LEU A 329 -5.42 -6.92 22.67
N LEU A 330 -5.73 -8.21 22.56
CA LEU A 330 -6.82 -8.85 23.31
C LEU A 330 -6.60 -8.74 24.84
N ASN A 331 -5.35 -8.83 25.27
CA ASN A 331 -4.98 -8.72 26.68
C ASN A 331 -4.98 -7.28 27.23
N ASN A 332 -4.96 -6.27 26.35
CA ASN A 332 -4.79 -4.86 26.74
C ASN A 332 -5.98 -3.97 26.39
N VAL A 333 -7.01 -4.49 25.73
CA VAL A 333 -8.19 -3.71 25.29
C VAL A 333 -9.47 -4.37 25.82
N ASN A 334 -10.37 -3.56 26.37
CA ASN A 334 -11.74 -4.01 26.67
C ASN A 334 -12.59 -3.97 25.39
N PHE A 335 -13.00 -5.13 24.91
CA PHE A 335 -13.82 -5.30 23.72
C PHE A 335 -15.33 -5.24 23.97
N GLU A 336 -15.79 -4.94 25.18
CA GLU A 336 -17.19 -4.56 25.44
C GLU A 336 -17.57 -3.27 24.69
N ASN A 337 -16.64 -2.29 24.66
CA ASN A 337 -16.84 -1.00 24.00
C ASN A 337 -15.89 -0.78 22.81
N SER A 338 -15.20 -1.82 22.37
CA SER A 338 -14.30 -1.77 21.23
C SER A 338 -14.61 -2.85 20.21
N ALA A 339 -14.08 -2.71 19.01
CA ALA A 339 -14.13 -3.73 17.97
C ALA A 339 -12.75 -3.97 17.37
N LEU A 340 -12.46 -5.23 17.05
CA LEU A 340 -11.30 -5.66 16.27
C LEU A 340 -11.78 -6.14 14.91
N ILE A 341 -11.19 -5.60 13.85
CA ILE A 341 -11.40 -6.03 12.48
C ILE A 341 -10.08 -6.54 11.94
N ILE A 342 -10.06 -7.74 11.38
CA ILE A 342 -8.90 -8.33 10.70
C ILE A 342 -9.33 -8.70 9.29
N THR A 343 -8.63 -8.20 8.28
CA THR A 343 -8.90 -8.52 6.86
C THR A 343 -7.67 -8.26 6.00
N GLY A 344 -7.71 -8.75 4.75
CA GLY A 344 -6.77 -8.34 3.70
C GLY A 344 -7.35 -7.24 2.81
N ASP A 345 -6.52 -6.70 1.95
CA ASP A 345 -6.92 -5.75 0.91
C ASP A 345 -7.16 -6.44 -0.45
N HIS A 346 -6.53 -7.56 -0.71
CA HIS A 346 -6.69 -8.40 -1.90
C HIS A 346 -6.20 -9.82 -1.67
N ILE A 347 -6.50 -10.69 -2.64
CA ILE A 347 -5.90 -12.01 -2.73
C ILE A 347 -4.53 -11.85 -3.39
N THR A 348 -3.49 -12.43 -2.76
CA THR A 348 -2.19 -12.67 -3.39
C THR A 348 -1.86 -14.15 -3.24
N ASP A 349 -2.08 -14.88 -4.31
CA ASP A 349 -1.97 -16.34 -4.28
C ASP A 349 -0.51 -16.79 -4.20
N CYS A 350 -0.13 -17.45 -3.12
CA CYS A 350 1.26 -17.84 -2.86
C CYS A 350 1.78 -18.95 -3.81
N ILE A 351 0.91 -19.64 -4.56
CA ILE A 351 1.31 -20.63 -5.55
C ILE A 351 1.72 -19.95 -6.86
N THR A 352 0.89 -19.01 -7.31
CA THR A 352 1.12 -18.30 -8.58
C THR A 352 1.97 -17.05 -8.42
N GLY A 353 2.01 -16.45 -7.23
CA GLY A 353 2.63 -15.16 -6.94
C GLY A 353 1.86 -13.98 -7.52
N LYS A 354 0.57 -14.12 -7.82
CA LYS A 354 -0.24 -13.10 -8.51
C LYS A 354 -1.40 -12.61 -7.64
N HIS A 355 -1.82 -11.38 -7.90
CA HIS A 355 -3.08 -10.88 -7.39
C HIS A 355 -4.24 -11.50 -8.17
N GLU A 356 -5.27 -11.93 -7.43
CA GLU A 356 -6.43 -12.62 -7.98
C GLU A 356 -7.72 -11.93 -7.57
N TYR A 357 -8.75 -12.05 -8.43
CA TYR A 357 -10.09 -11.54 -8.14
C TYR A 357 -10.84 -12.49 -7.21
N GLY A 358 -11.46 -11.93 -6.18
CA GLY A 358 -12.29 -12.69 -5.26
C GLY A 358 -12.66 -11.88 -4.02
N PHE A 359 -13.33 -12.53 -3.07
CA PHE A 359 -13.52 -12.00 -1.74
C PHE A 359 -12.28 -12.26 -0.88
N VAL A 360 -12.06 -11.44 0.11
CA VAL A 360 -11.10 -11.72 1.19
C VAL A 360 -11.86 -12.06 2.46
N PRO A 361 -11.31 -12.91 3.35
CA PRO A 361 -11.90 -13.14 4.67
C PRO A 361 -11.88 -11.86 5.50
N ILE A 362 -12.96 -11.62 6.25
CA ILE A 362 -13.01 -10.61 7.29
C ILE A 362 -13.45 -11.24 8.61
N LEU A 363 -12.74 -10.91 9.68
CA LEU A 363 -13.13 -11.17 11.04
C LEU A 363 -13.52 -9.87 11.72
N ILE A 364 -14.68 -9.86 12.39
CA ILE A 364 -15.15 -8.72 13.19
C ILE A 364 -15.47 -9.26 14.58
N TYR A 365 -14.73 -8.80 15.59
CA TYR A 365 -14.89 -9.17 16.98
C TYR A 365 -15.29 -7.99 17.85
N SER A 366 -16.21 -8.23 18.76
CA SER A 366 -16.56 -7.38 19.91
C SER A 366 -17.39 -8.23 20.85
N GLU A 367 -17.32 -7.99 22.15
CA GLU A 367 -18.14 -8.71 23.13
C GLU A 367 -19.66 -8.59 22.89
N LYS A 368 -20.09 -7.56 22.16
CA LYS A 368 -21.49 -7.33 21.76
C LYS A 368 -21.96 -8.12 20.56
N ILE A 369 -21.04 -8.82 19.89
CA ILE A 369 -21.37 -9.54 18.65
C ILE A 369 -21.76 -10.99 18.95
N ARG A 370 -22.84 -11.44 18.31
CA ARG A 370 -23.13 -12.87 18.19
C ARG A 370 -22.35 -13.45 17.03
N GLY A 371 -21.41 -14.34 17.32
CA GLY A 371 -20.53 -14.96 16.31
C GLY A 371 -21.25 -15.79 15.26
N THR A 372 -20.57 -16.04 14.14
CA THR A 372 -21.05 -16.85 13.00
C THR A 372 -20.84 -18.35 13.18
N LYS A 373 -20.35 -18.81 14.31
CA LYS A 373 -19.96 -20.22 14.58
C LYS A 373 -18.89 -20.76 13.64
N ALA A 374 -18.02 -19.88 13.12
CA ALA A 374 -16.85 -20.28 12.34
C ALA A 374 -15.90 -21.12 13.22
N LYS A 375 -15.29 -22.15 12.62
CA LYS A 375 -14.32 -23.01 13.30
C LYS A 375 -12.88 -22.49 13.16
N ASN A 376 -12.65 -21.66 12.16
CA ASN A 376 -11.35 -21.03 11.90
C ASN A 376 -11.56 -19.65 11.28
N PHE A 377 -10.52 -18.82 11.26
CA PHE A 377 -10.44 -17.64 10.41
C PHE A 377 -9.68 -18.04 9.14
N SER A 378 -10.43 -18.30 8.08
CA SER A 378 -9.89 -18.78 6.80
C SER A 378 -10.81 -18.42 5.64
N GLU A 379 -10.29 -18.58 4.42
CA GLU A 379 -11.05 -18.42 3.17
C GLU A 379 -12.26 -19.35 3.13
N ILE A 380 -12.10 -20.61 3.59
CA ILE A 380 -13.18 -21.61 3.58
C ILE A 380 -14.26 -21.26 4.61
N ASP A 381 -13.88 -20.83 5.81
CA ASP A 381 -14.87 -20.46 6.83
C ASP A 381 -15.62 -19.18 6.42
N ALA A 382 -14.94 -18.23 5.81
CA ALA A 382 -15.56 -17.05 5.22
C ALA A 382 -16.51 -17.43 4.06
N TYR A 383 -16.12 -18.37 3.19
CA TYR A 383 -16.96 -18.86 2.10
C TYR A 383 -18.24 -19.54 2.59
N LYS A 384 -18.13 -20.38 3.61
CA LYS A 384 -19.26 -21.10 4.23
C LYS A 384 -20.20 -20.17 5.00
N SER A 385 -19.74 -18.99 5.38
CA SER A 385 -20.56 -18.00 6.06
C SER A 385 -21.69 -17.50 5.17
N LYS A 386 -22.91 -17.42 5.74
CA LYS A 386 -24.05 -16.76 5.08
C LYS A 386 -23.93 -15.24 5.08
N LYS A 387 -23.03 -14.67 5.90
CA LYS A 387 -22.78 -13.24 5.97
C LYS A 387 -21.75 -12.80 4.94
N GLU A 388 -21.98 -11.64 4.38
CA GLU A 388 -21.02 -10.98 3.54
C GLU A 388 -21.05 -9.47 3.77
N PHE A 389 -19.90 -8.84 3.57
CA PHE A 389 -19.76 -7.40 3.66
C PHE A 389 -19.26 -6.81 2.35
N ARG A 390 -19.71 -5.59 2.11
CA ARG A 390 -19.10 -4.65 1.18
C ARG A 390 -18.65 -3.43 1.98
N PRO A 391 -17.67 -2.65 1.51
CA PRO A 391 -17.10 -1.54 2.30
C PRO A 391 -18.12 -0.61 2.94
N LYS A 392 -19.12 -0.14 2.19
CA LYS A 392 -20.18 0.73 2.73
C LYS A 392 -20.97 0.09 3.85
N ASN A 393 -21.32 -1.19 3.69
CA ASN A 393 -22.10 -1.92 4.68
C ASN A 393 -21.28 -2.22 5.94
N LEU A 394 -19.97 -2.46 5.79
CA LEU A 394 -19.07 -2.66 6.91
C LEU A 394 -19.05 -1.44 7.85
N TRP A 395 -18.77 -0.26 7.32
CA TRP A 395 -18.71 0.96 8.14
C TRP A 395 -20.05 1.32 8.76
N SER A 396 -21.15 1.09 8.01
CA SER A 396 -22.51 1.28 8.54
C SER A 396 -22.85 0.27 9.64
N PHE A 397 -22.35 -0.96 9.55
CA PHE A 397 -22.50 -1.97 10.60
C PHE A 397 -21.70 -1.58 11.85
N LEU A 398 -20.41 -1.24 11.71
CA LEU A 398 -19.55 -0.84 12.82
C LEU A 398 -20.08 0.40 13.56
N LYS A 399 -20.76 1.30 12.85
CA LYS A 399 -21.38 2.49 13.49
C LYS A 399 -22.56 2.14 14.38
N LYS A 400 -23.23 1.01 14.15
CA LYS A 400 -24.40 0.57 14.94
C LYS A 400 -24.03 -0.28 16.17
N LEU A 401 -22.79 -0.78 16.24
CA LEU A 401 -22.25 -1.44 17.42
C LEU A 401 -21.92 -0.41 18.50
#